data_fe38c521346838d0ff402168eedd8bd4
#
_entry.id   fe38c521346838d0ff402168eedd8bd4
#
_cell.length_a   1.000
_cell.length_b   1.000
_cell.length_c   1.000
_cell.angle_alpha   90.00
_cell.angle_beta   90.00
_cell.angle_gamma   90.00
#
_symmetry.space_group_name_H-M   'P 1'
#
loop_
_entity.id
_entity.type
_entity.pdbx_description
1 polymer ?
#
loop_
_entity_poly.entity_id
_entity_poly.type
_entity_poly.pdbx_seq_one_letter_code
_entity_poly.pdbx_strand_id
1 'polypeptide(L)'
;MPLSIEDYQATIGTELGVSDWILVDQPKIDAFAEVTGDHQFIHVNPELAKQTPFGTTIAHGYLTLSLCSVMAYGVMPGIKGTKMGVNYGLNKVRFMAPVKSGSKVRGRFKMLDVTQRPDGAWQTTVNVTVEIEGETKPALAAEWVTLQYL
;
A
#
# COMPACT_ATOMS: atom_id res chain seq x y z
N MET A 1 -0.79 5.95 19.01
CA MET A 1 -1.08 7.34 19.46
C MET A 1 -0.26 8.32 18.63
N PRO A 2 -0.74 9.53 18.34
CA PRO A 2 0.04 10.55 17.63
C PRO A 2 1.29 10.94 18.42
N LEU A 3 2.41 11.12 17.73
CA LEU A 3 3.72 11.47 18.29
C LEU A 3 3.99 12.98 18.19
N SER A 4 4.88 13.49 19.02
CA SER A 4 5.47 14.82 18.77
C SER A 4 6.26 14.80 17.45
N ILE A 5 6.61 15.97 16.92
CA ILE A 5 7.46 16.04 15.71
C ILE A 5 8.82 15.38 15.94
N GLU A 6 9.41 15.64 17.10
CA GLU A 6 10.72 15.10 17.48
C GLU A 6 10.67 13.57 17.57
N ASP A 7 9.64 13.02 18.23
CA ASP A 7 9.47 11.57 18.35
C ASP A 7 9.15 10.93 17.00
N TYR A 8 8.38 11.63 16.13
CA TYR A 8 8.08 11.16 14.80
C TYR A 8 9.34 11.11 13.92
N GLN A 9 10.17 12.15 13.97
CA GLN A 9 11.46 12.16 13.27
C GLN A 9 12.43 11.11 13.83
N ALA A 10 12.36 10.79 15.13
CA ALA A 10 13.18 9.74 15.72
C ALA A 10 12.86 8.33 15.18
N THR A 11 11.72 8.14 14.51
CA THR A 11 11.40 6.86 13.85
C THR A 11 12.13 6.65 12.51
N ILE A 12 12.84 7.65 11.99
CA ILE A 12 13.58 7.52 10.72
C ILE A 12 14.56 6.35 10.80
N GLY A 13 14.52 5.49 9.77
CA GLY A 13 15.34 4.28 9.68
C GLY A 13 14.77 3.05 10.39
N THR A 14 13.66 3.19 11.15
CA THR A 14 13.04 2.07 11.87
C THR A 14 11.86 1.46 11.13
N GLU A 15 11.58 0.19 11.40
CA GLU A 15 10.31 -0.42 11.02
C GLU A 15 9.20 0.10 11.95
N LEU A 16 8.14 0.62 11.34
CA LEU A 16 6.97 1.14 12.08
C LEU A 16 6.02 0.02 12.48
N GLY A 17 5.98 -1.05 11.69
CA GLY A 17 5.17 -2.22 11.96
C GLY A 17 4.64 -2.87 10.68
N VAL A 18 3.74 -3.83 10.90
CA VAL A 18 3.10 -4.66 9.87
C VAL A 18 1.60 -4.62 10.09
N SER A 19 0.84 -4.41 9.02
CA SER A 19 -0.63 -4.40 9.10
C SER A 19 -1.22 -5.79 9.33
N ASP A 20 -2.49 -5.84 9.65
CA ASP A 20 -3.27 -7.07 9.55
C ASP A 20 -3.36 -7.54 8.09
N TRP A 21 -3.70 -8.82 7.92
CA TRP A 21 -3.96 -9.42 6.63
C TRP A 21 -5.28 -8.92 6.04
N ILE A 22 -5.26 -8.59 4.74
CA ILE A 22 -6.44 -8.19 3.97
C ILE A 22 -6.70 -9.24 2.90
N LEU A 23 -7.91 -9.79 2.87
CA LEU A 23 -8.33 -10.70 1.82
C LEU A 23 -8.58 -9.92 0.52
N VAL A 24 -7.97 -10.40 -0.56
CA VAL A 24 -8.18 -9.88 -1.92
C VAL A 24 -8.92 -10.94 -2.72
N ASP A 25 -10.23 -10.95 -2.60
CA ASP A 25 -11.12 -11.88 -3.28
C ASP A 25 -11.63 -11.35 -4.62
N GLN A 26 -12.31 -12.18 -5.38
CA GLN A 26 -12.84 -11.80 -6.69
C GLN A 26 -13.84 -10.64 -6.62
N PRO A 27 -14.78 -10.57 -5.66
CA PRO A 27 -15.67 -9.42 -5.54
C PRO A 27 -14.93 -8.08 -5.38
N LYS A 28 -13.83 -8.06 -4.63
CA LYS A 28 -13.00 -6.85 -4.46
C LYS A 28 -12.30 -6.46 -5.77
N ILE A 29 -11.79 -7.44 -6.51
CA ILE A 29 -11.16 -7.23 -7.83
C ILE A 29 -12.21 -6.71 -8.83
N ASP A 30 -13.38 -7.32 -8.87
CA ASP A 30 -14.48 -6.90 -9.76
C ASP A 30 -14.95 -5.47 -9.44
N ALA A 31 -15.07 -5.12 -8.17
CA ALA A 31 -15.42 -3.77 -7.75
C ALA A 31 -14.36 -2.74 -8.18
N PHE A 32 -13.07 -3.07 -8.08
CA PHE A 32 -12.01 -2.20 -8.57
C PHE A 32 -12.04 -2.05 -10.09
N ALA A 33 -12.32 -3.11 -10.83
CA ALA A 33 -12.51 -3.07 -12.29
C ALA A 33 -13.66 -2.13 -12.67
N GLU A 34 -14.77 -2.18 -11.94
CA GLU A 34 -15.93 -1.31 -12.18
C GLU A 34 -15.62 0.16 -11.93
N VAL A 35 -14.97 0.51 -10.82
CA VAL A 35 -14.70 1.92 -10.49
C VAL A 35 -13.60 2.54 -11.34
N THR A 36 -12.69 1.74 -11.90
CA THR A 36 -11.57 2.23 -12.72
C THR A 36 -11.81 2.07 -14.22
N GLY A 37 -12.72 1.18 -14.62
CA GLY A 37 -12.95 0.80 -16.02
C GLY A 37 -11.95 -0.21 -16.57
N ASP A 38 -11.01 -0.72 -15.75
CA ASP A 38 -10.04 -1.74 -16.17
C ASP A 38 -10.62 -3.15 -16.03
N HIS A 39 -11.23 -3.62 -17.10
CA HIS A 39 -11.86 -4.95 -17.20
C HIS A 39 -11.00 -5.95 -17.99
N GLN A 40 -9.66 -5.82 -17.94
CA GLN A 40 -8.80 -6.80 -18.60
C GLN A 40 -9.14 -8.21 -18.08
N PHE A 41 -9.19 -9.18 -19.00
CA PHE A 41 -9.67 -10.54 -18.71
C PHE A 41 -8.91 -11.25 -17.59
N ILE A 42 -7.62 -10.92 -17.41
CA ILE A 42 -6.78 -11.53 -16.36
C ILE A 42 -7.28 -11.20 -14.96
N HIS A 43 -8.13 -10.17 -14.81
CA HIS A 43 -8.69 -9.75 -13.52
C HIS A 43 -10.12 -10.25 -13.33
N VAL A 44 -10.93 -10.26 -14.40
CA VAL A 44 -12.38 -10.41 -14.28
C VAL A 44 -12.97 -11.67 -14.94
N ASN A 45 -12.16 -12.42 -15.69
CA ASN A 45 -12.64 -13.63 -16.37
C ASN A 45 -11.87 -14.89 -15.91
N PRO A 46 -12.39 -15.63 -14.90
CA PRO A 46 -11.72 -16.82 -14.37
C PRO A 46 -11.44 -17.90 -15.43
N GLU A 47 -12.35 -18.11 -16.40
CA GLU A 47 -12.20 -19.14 -17.43
C GLU A 47 -11.02 -18.84 -18.37
N LEU A 48 -10.91 -17.59 -18.83
CA LEU A 48 -9.77 -17.19 -19.67
C LEU A 48 -8.48 -17.10 -18.87
N ALA A 49 -8.55 -16.67 -17.61
CA ALA A 49 -7.38 -16.54 -16.75
C ALA A 49 -6.73 -17.89 -16.44
N LYS A 50 -7.47 -19.01 -16.42
CA LYS A 50 -6.92 -20.36 -16.28
C LYS A 50 -5.90 -20.70 -17.37
N GLN A 51 -6.02 -20.11 -18.54
CA GLN A 51 -5.13 -20.34 -19.67
C GLN A 51 -3.85 -19.50 -19.61
N THR A 52 -3.75 -18.60 -18.66
CA THR A 52 -2.56 -17.78 -18.42
C THR A 52 -1.56 -18.52 -17.52
N PRO A 53 -0.28 -18.10 -17.47
CA PRO A 53 0.68 -18.63 -16.53
C PRO A 53 0.26 -18.49 -15.05
N PHE A 54 -0.67 -17.60 -14.74
CA PHE A 54 -1.19 -17.38 -13.38
C PHE A 54 -2.13 -18.52 -12.93
N GLY A 55 -2.81 -19.18 -13.87
CA GLY A 55 -3.76 -20.26 -13.60
C GLY A 55 -5.09 -19.85 -12.97
N THR A 56 -5.25 -18.57 -12.64
CA THR A 56 -6.44 -17.95 -12.04
C THR A 56 -6.42 -16.46 -12.33
N THR A 57 -7.50 -15.75 -11.97
CA THR A 57 -7.52 -14.30 -11.99
C THR A 57 -6.56 -13.73 -10.94
N ILE A 58 -6.02 -12.57 -11.24
CA ILE A 58 -5.12 -11.81 -10.37
C ILE A 58 -5.67 -10.41 -10.11
N ALA A 59 -5.33 -9.86 -8.96
CA ALA A 59 -5.66 -8.47 -8.64
C ALA A 59 -4.88 -7.51 -9.55
N HIS A 60 -5.51 -6.37 -9.86
CA HIS A 60 -4.80 -5.25 -10.47
C HIS A 60 -3.66 -4.82 -9.55
N GLY A 61 -2.50 -4.53 -10.10
CA GLY A 61 -1.40 -3.97 -9.32
C GLY A 61 -1.82 -2.68 -8.61
N TYR A 62 -2.59 -1.84 -9.27
CA TYR A 62 -3.13 -0.60 -8.68
C TYR A 62 -4.14 -0.84 -7.56
N LEU A 63 -4.88 -1.96 -7.54
CA LEU A 63 -5.70 -2.32 -6.39
C LEU A 63 -4.81 -2.58 -5.17
N THR A 64 -3.79 -3.41 -5.33
CA THR A 64 -2.85 -3.71 -4.24
C THR A 64 -2.14 -2.46 -3.74
N LEU A 65 -1.71 -1.57 -4.65
CA LEU A 65 -1.13 -0.28 -4.28
C LEU A 65 -2.11 0.59 -3.50
N SER A 66 -3.37 0.65 -3.92
CA SER A 66 -4.42 1.42 -3.24
C SER A 66 -4.68 0.93 -1.81
N LEU A 67 -4.53 -0.36 -1.55
CA LEU A 67 -4.70 -0.94 -0.21
C LEU A 67 -3.61 -0.48 0.79
N CYS A 68 -2.49 0.07 0.33
CA CYS A 68 -1.45 0.59 1.21
C CYS A 68 -1.99 1.67 2.17
N SER A 69 -2.96 2.46 1.74
CA SER A 69 -3.57 3.50 2.60
C SER A 69 -4.29 2.89 3.81
N VAL A 70 -5.14 1.88 3.59
CA VAL A 70 -5.86 1.24 4.70
C VAL A 70 -4.90 0.42 5.58
N MET A 71 -3.89 -0.20 5.02
CA MET A 71 -2.84 -0.90 5.77
C MET A 71 -2.09 0.05 6.70
N ALA A 72 -1.84 1.28 6.27
CA ALA A 72 -1.12 2.28 7.05
C ALA A 72 -1.89 2.77 8.28
N TYR A 73 -3.22 2.83 8.24
CA TYR A 73 -4.03 3.35 9.36
C TYR A 73 -3.82 2.60 10.67
N GLY A 74 -3.55 1.30 10.63
CA GLY A 74 -3.30 0.51 11.83
C GLY A 74 -1.84 0.49 12.30
N VAL A 75 -0.92 1.02 11.52
CA VAL A 75 0.52 0.84 11.70
C VAL A 75 1.27 2.15 11.87
N MET A 76 1.02 3.12 11.01
CA MET A 76 1.77 4.38 11.02
C MET A 76 1.29 5.30 12.14
N PRO A 77 2.19 5.77 13.01
CA PRO A 77 1.82 6.81 13.95
C PRO A 77 1.52 8.11 13.19
N GLY A 78 0.55 8.88 13.67
CA GLY A 78 0.32 10.24 13.18
C GLY A 78 1.22 11.24 13.89
N ILE A 79 1.35 12.44 13.32
CA ILE A 79 1.92 13.59 14.01
C ILE A 79 0.83 14.25 14.86
N LYS A 80 1.14 14.62 16.11
CA LYS A 80 0.21 15.29 17.00
C LYS A 80 -0.20 16.64 16.41
N GLY A 81 -1.51 16.88 16.32
CA GLY A 81 -2.06 18.12 15.76
C GLY A 81 -2.35 18.05 14.26
N THR A 82 -2.09 16.92 13.58
CA THR A 82 -2.44 16.76 12.17
C THR A 82 -3.93 16.96 11.95
N LYS A 83 -4.28 17.89 11.09
CA LYS A 83 -5.64 18.19 10.65
C LYS A 83 -6.01 17.41 9.39
N MET A 84 -5.02 17.19 8.52
CA MET A 84 -5.23 16.53 7.24
C MET A 84 -3.94 15.85 6.77
N GLY A 85 -4.08 14.63 6.26
CA GLY A 85 -3.03 13.90 5.56
C GLY A 85 -3.45 13.63 4.12
N VAL A 86 -2.53 13.81 3.17
CA VAL A 86 -2.79 13.57 1.76
C VAL A 86 -1.69 12.74 1.11
N ASN A 87 -2.06 11.96 0.12
CA ASN A 87 -1.09 11.31 -0.75
C ASN A 87 -0.43 12.37 -1.63
N TYR A 88 0.90 12.39 -1.65
CA TYR A 88 1.66 13.31 -2.49
C TYR A 88 2.25 12.62 -3.71
N GLY A 89 2.78 11.42 -3.54
CA GLY A 89 3.34 10.67 -4.65
C GLY A 89 4.08 9.40 -4.23
N LEU A 90 4.79 8.86 -5.19
CA LEU A 90 5.59 7.65 -5.07
C LEU A 90 6.91 7.89 -5.82
N ASN A 91 8.05 7.65 -5.16
CA ASN A 91 9.35 7.77 -5.81
C ASN A 91 9.70 6.52 -6.63
N LYS A 92 9.33 5.35 -6.12
CA LYS A 92 9.51 4.06 -6.78
C LYS A 92 8.29 3.19 -6.53
N VAL A 93 7.87 2.45 -7.55
CA VAL A 93 6.89 1.37 -7.43
C VAL A 93 7.33 0.22 -8.32
N ARG A 94 7.34 -0.99 -7.77
CA ARG A 94 7.55 -2.23 -8.54
C ARG A 94 6.54 -3.26 -8.10
N PHE A 95 5.82 -3.81 -9.06
CA PHE A 95 4.93 -4.95 -8.88
C PHE A 95 5.75 -6.20 -9.18
N MET A 96 5.96 -7.04 -8.17
CA MET A 96 6.91 -8.16 -8.26
C MET A 96 6.23 -9.51 -8.41
N ALA A 97 5.27 -9.84 -7.55
CA ALA A 97 4.52 -11.07 -7.62
C ALA A 97 3.03 -10.79 -7.82
N PRO A 98 2.32 -11.59 -8.64
CA PRO A 98 0.88 -11.44 -8.82
C PRO A 98 0.13 -11.81 -7.55
N VAL A 99 -0.87 -11.02 -7.19
CA VAL A 99 -1.82 -11.33 -6.13
C VAL A 99 -2.98 -12.11 -6.74
N LYS A 100 -3.00 -13.41 -6.57
CA LYS A 100 -4.08 -14.27 -7.07
C LYS A 100 -5.36 -14.01 -6.29
N SER A 101 -6.50 -14.07 -6.97
CA SER A 101 -7.82 -13.97 -6.33
C SER A 101 -7.93 -14.96 -5.16
N GLY A 102 -8.36 -14.48 -4.00
CA GLY A 102 -8.44 -15.27 -2.77
C GLY A 102 -7.19 -15.21 -1.89
N SER A 103 -6.12 -14.56 -2.32
CA SER A 103 -4.92 -14.35 -1.51
C SER A 103 -5.15 -13.29 -0.43
N LYS A 104 -4.37 -13.36 0.64
CA LYS A 104 -4.30 -12.31 1.65
C LYS A 104 -2.99 -11.56 1.52
N VAL A 105 -3.05 -10.25 1.71
CA VAL A 105 -1.89 -9.35 1.64
C VAL A 105 -1.80 -8.49 2.90
N ARG A 106 -0.59 -8.03 3.25
CA ARG A 106 -0.36 -7.08 4.34
C ARG A 106 0.79 -6.15 4.01
N GLY A 107 0.77 -4.95 4.58
CA GLY A 107 1.82 -3.96 4.41
C GLY A 107 2.81 -3.96 5.56
N ARG A 108 4.10 -3.95 5.23
CA ARG A 108 5.21 -3.69 6.14
C ARG A 108 5.75 -2.31 5.85
N PHE A 109 5.89 -1.48 6.88
CA PHE A 109 6.22 -0.07 6.75
C PHE A 109 7.52 0.26 7.47
N LYS A 110 8.43 0.96 6.78
CA LYS A 110 9.67 1.48 7.35
C LYS A 110 9.77 2.97 7.06
N MET A 111 10.03 3.78 8.09
CA MET A 111 10.24 5.21 7.92
C MET A 111 11.57 5.48 7.23
N LEU A 112 11.54 6.24 6.15
CA LEU A 112 12.75 6.64 5.41
C LEU A 112 13.13 8.09 5.70
N ASP A 113 12.15 9.01 5.72
CA ASP A 113 12.40 10.43 5.87
C ASP A 113 11.19 11.19 6.41
N VAL A 114 11.47 12.25 7.17
CA VAL A 114 10.45 13.19 7.71
C VAL A 114 11.04 14.59 7.64
N THR A 115 10.56 15.43 6.73
CA THR A 115 11.08 16.79 6.51
C THR A 115 9.95 17.81 6.46
N GLN A 116 10.22 19.04 6.90
CA GLN A 116 9.27 20.12 6.76
C GLN A 116 9.50 20.84 5.42
N ARG A 117 8.42 21.05 4.71
CA ARG A 117 8.42 21.77 3.44
C ARG A 117 8.35 23.30 3.68
N PRO A 118 8.75 24.12 2.69
CA PRO A 118 8.65 25.58 2.80
C PRO A 118 7.23 26.11 3.05
N ASP A 119 6.20 25.36 2.64
CA ASP A 119 4.78 25.69 2.87
C ASP A 119 4.29 25.30 4.28
N GLY A 120 5.17 24.74 5.11
CA GLY A 120 4.87 24.31 6.47
C GLY A 120 4.34 22.89 6.61
N ALA A 121 3.97 22.24 5.53
CA ALA A 121 3.54 20.82 5.56
C ALA A 121 4.70 19.89 5.93
N TRP A 122 4.41 18.83 6.66
CA TRP A 122 5.37 17.77 6.95
C TRP A 122 5.29 16.67 5.91
N GLN A 123 6.38 16.49 5.19
CA GLN A 123 6.53 15.43 4.19
C GLN A 123 7.12 14.19 4.87
N THR A 124 6.44 13.07 4.70
CA THR A 124 6.87 11.76 5.19
C THR A 124 7.10 10.83 4.01
N THR A 125 8.24 10.15 4.00
CA THR A 125 8.54 9.09 3.02
C THR A 125 8.69 7.77 3.75
N VAL A 126 7.91 6.77 3.34
CA VAL A 126 7.98 5.42 3.90
C VAL A 126 8.26 4.39 2.81
N ASN A 127 9.06 3.39 3.14
CA ASN A 127 9.14 2.19 2.32
C ASN A 127 7.97 1.27 2.70
N VAL A 128 7.19 0.88 1.71
CA VAL A 128 6.09 -0.07 1.85
C VAL A 128 6.43 -1.33 1.09
N THR A 129 6.40 -2.46 1.78
CA THR A 129 6.48 -3.79 1.16
C THR A 129 5.17 -4.50 1.41
N VAL A 130 4.46 -4.88 0.35
CA VAL A 130 3.22 -5.66 0.48
C VAL A 130 3.54 -7.13 0.32
N GLU A 131 3.34 -7.88 1.40
CA GLU A 131 3.56 -9.32 1.48
C GLU A 131 2.30 -10.08 1.06
N ILE A 132 2.48 -11.27 0.48
CA ILE A 132 1.41 -12.22 0.17
C ILE A 132 1.53 -13.41 1.13
N GLU A 133 0.45 -13.78 1.80
CA GLU A 133 0.44 -14.92 2.73
C GLU A 133 0.89 -16.21 2.03
N GLY A 134 1.87 -16.89 2.62
CA GLY A 134 2.44 -18.12 2.08
C GLY A 134 3.47 -17.95 0.97
N GLU A 135 3.76 -16.71 0.53
CA GLU A 135 4.73 -16.43 -0.52
C GLU A 135 5.98 -15.76 0.06
N THR A 136 7.14 -16.07 -0.50
CA THR A 136 8.41 -15.42 -0.13
C THR A 136 8.63 -14.10 -0.88
N LYS A 137 8.15 -14.01 -2.13
CA LYS A 137 8.26 -12.83 -2.97
C LYS A 137 7.09 -11.89 -2.70
N PRO A 138 7.35 -10.60 -2.38
CA PRO A 138 6.27 -9.66 -2.13
C PRO A 138 5.50 -9.30 -3.40
N ALA A 139 4.26 -8.84 -3.22
CA ALA A 139 3.42 -8.35 -4.31
C ALA A 139 3.97 -7.06 -4.91
N LEU A 140 4.37 -6.12 -4.04
CA LEU A 140 4.96 -4.86 -4.45
C LEU A 140 5.91 -4.30 -3.40
N ALA A 141 6.78 -3.40 -3.85
CA ALA A 141 7.54 -2.49 -3.00
C ALA A 141 7.43 -1.07 -3.57
N ALA A 142 7.28 -0.10 -2.68
CA ALA A 142 7.14 1.30 -3.05
C ALA A 142 7.78 2.23 -2.03
N GLU A 143 8.28 3.37 -2.50
CA GLU A 143 8.58 4.53 -1.64
C GLU A 143 7.39 5.48 -1.74
N TRP A 144 6.58 5.52 -0.69
CA TRP A 144 5.35 6.30 -0.63
C TRP A 144 5.56 7.60 0.13
N VAL A 145 5.14 8.70 -0.50
CA VAL A 145 5.29 10.05 0.03
C VAL A 145 3.92 10.63 0.38
N THR A 146 3.78 11.08 1.61
CA THR A 146 2.57 11.75 2.11
C THR A 146 2.89 13.13 2.66
N LEU A 147 1.90 14.02 2.68
CA LEU A 147 1.99 15.32 3.35
C LEU A 147 1.01 15.36 4.51
N GLN A 148 1.44 15.93 5.63
CA GLN A 148 0.62 16.17 6.80
C GLN A 148 0.58 17.66 7.11
N TYR A 149 -0.61 18.19 7.26
CA TYR A 149 -0.89 19.59 7.60
C TYR A 149 -1.33 19.67 9.07
N LEU A 150 -0.60 20.44 9.86
CA LEU A 150 -0.87 20.63 11.29
C LEU A 150 -1.82 21.80 11.55
#